data_79f796af982f5fd3c2f174ef69cc9f12
#
_entry.id   79f796af982f5fd3c2f174ef69cc9f12
#
_cell.length_a   1.000
_cell.length_b   1.000
_cell.length_c   1.000
_cell.angle_alpha   90.00
_cell.angle_beta   90.00
_cell.angle_gamma   90.00
#
_symmetry.space_group_name_H-M   'P 1'
#
loop_
_entity.id
_entity.type
_entity.pdbx_description
1 polymer ?
#
loop_
_entity_poly.entity_id
_entity_poly.type
_entity_poly.pdbx_seq_one_letter_code
_entity_poly.pdbx_strand_id
1 'polypeptide(L)'
;MKRPLAYITAAWCGSDHENTKLAAQYCRTVYEAGFSPICPTLYQPLFLNDAVPEEHKSGIDMGRDLLRRSHVLVAVSYTHLRAHETK
;
A
#
# COMPACT_ATOMS: atom_id res chain seq x y z
N MET A 1 11.81 12.46 16.90
CA MET A 1 10.39 12.30 17.22
C MET A 1 9.86 11.01 16.64
N LYS A 2 9.15 10.25 17.45
CA LYS A 2 8.51 9.03 16.96
C LYS A 2 7.18 9.34 16.33
N ARG A 3 6.92 8.70 15.19
CA ARG A 3 5.63 8.78 14.53
C ARG A 3 4.97 7.41 14.57
N PRO A 4 3.66 7.34 14.80
CA PRO A 4 2.99 6.04 14.70
C PRO A 4 3.06 5.53 13.27
N LEU A 5 3.15 4.21 13.13
CA LEU A 5 3.22 3.58 11.82
C LEU A 5 1.81 3.38 11.27
N ALA A 6 1.59 3.80 10.04
CA ALA A 6 0.30 3.65 9.37
C ALA A 6 0.47 2.78 8.13
N TYR A 7 -0.15 1.61 8.15
CA TYR A 7 -0.11 0.68 7.03
C TYR A 7 -1.20 1.04 6.02
N ILE A 8 -0.78 1.25 4.77
CA ILE A 8 -1.68 1.66 3.70
C ILE A 8 -1.93 0.47 2.77
N THR A 9 -3.20 0.10 2.61
CA THR A 9 -3.58 -1.01 1.73
C THR A 9 -3.81 -0.47 0.33
N ALA A 10 -2.74 -0.35 -0.44
CA ALA A 10 -2.82 0.10 -1.82
C ALA A 10 -2.74 -1.08 -2.78
N ALA A 11 -3.21 -0.90 -4.00
CA ALA A 11 -3.09 -1.92 -5.03
C ALA A 11 -1.62 -2.07 -5.43
N TRP A 12 -1.28 -3.24 -5.95
CA TRP A 12 0.07 -3.51 -6.44
C TRP A 12 0.44 -2.50 -7.53
N CYS A 13 1.55 -1.81 -7.33
CA CYS A 13 1.93 -0.73 -8.25
C CYS A 13 2.64 -1.25 -9.50
N GLY A 14 3.73 -1.97 -9.34
CA GLY A 14 4.45 -2.53 -10.49
C GLY A 14 4.72 -1.46 -11.55
N SER A 15 4.29 -1.74 -12.77
CA SER A 15 4.43 -0.81 -13.88
C SER A 15 3.20 0.07 -14.06
N ASP A 16 2.23 -0.03 -13.16
CA ASP A 16 0.99 0.77 -13.25
C ASP A 16 1.23 2.16 -12.68
N HIS A 17 1.36 3.14 -13.55
CA HIS A 17 1.65 4.51 -13.14
C HIS A 17 0.52 5.12 -12.34
N GLU A 18 -0.73 4.78 -12.65
CA GLU A 18 -1.87 5.32 -11.92
C GLU A 18 -1.88 4.81 -10.47
N ASN A 19 -1.64 3.52 -10.28
CA ASN A 19 -1.57 2.94 -8.95
C ASN A 19 -0.40 3.52 -8.16
N THR A 20 0.75 3.69 -8.81
CA THR A 20 1.94 4.27 -8.17
C THR A 20 1.66 5.69 -7.71
N LYS A 21 1.07 6.49 -8.59
CA LYS A 21 0.76 7.88 -8.29
C LYS A 21 -0.23 7.97 -7.13
N LEU A 22 -1.26 7.14 -7.16
CA LEU A 22 -2.29 7.15 -6.13
C LEU A 22 -1.71 6.72 -4.78
N ALA A 23 -0.90 5.66 -4.79
CA ALA A 23 -0.25 5.18 -3.56
C ALA A 23 0.65 6.26 -2.96
N ALA A 24 1.42 6.95 -3.80
CA ALA A 24 2.29 8.03 -3.35
C ALA A 24 1.48 9.18 -2.74
N GLN A 25 0.33 9.50 -3.31
CA GLN A 25 -0.54 10.54 -2.77
C GLN A 25 -1.08 10.15 -1.39
N TYR A 26 -1.46 8.90 -1.21
CA TYR A 26 -1.91 8.42 0.10
C TYR A 26 -0.78 8.48 1.12
N CYS A 27 0.43 8.11 0.71
CA CYS A 27 1.59 8.21 1.59
C CYS A 27 1.81 9.66 2.02
N ARG A 28 1.71 10.60 1.10
CA ARG A 28 1.88 12.02 1.42
C ARG A 28 0.82 12.51 2.39
N THR A 29 -0.44 12.16 2.15
CA THR A 29 -1.54 12.54 3.03
C THR A 29 -1.35 11.99 4.43
N VAL A 30 -0.96 10.72 4.53
CA VAL A 30 -0.73 10.06 5.82
C VAL A 30 0.45 10.70 6.54
N TYR A 31 1.51 11.01 5.79
CA TYR A 31 2.67 11.70 6.33
C TYR A 31 2.28 13.07 6.91
N GLU A 32 1.48 13.83 6.17
CA GLU A 32 1.06 15.15 6.64
C GLU A 32 0.14 15.09 7.84
N ALA A 33 -0.51 13.95 8.04
CA ALA A 33 -1.35 13.73 9.22
C ALA A 33 -0.53 13.35 10.46
N GLY A 34 0.79 13.24 10.34
CA GLY A 34 1.66 12.96 11.47
C GLY A 34 2.09 11.52 11.63
N PHE A 35 1.83 10.68 10.64
CA PHE A 35 2.17 9.26 10.68
C PHE A 35 3.39 8.96 9.81
N SER A 36 3.97 7.79 10.04
CA SER A 36 4.97 7.22 9.12
C SER A 36 4.25 6.24 8.20
N PRO A 37 4.11 6.56 6.91
CA PRO A 37 3.37 5.69 6.01
C PRO A 37 4.15 4.42 5.67
N ILE A 38 3.47 3.29 5.67
CA ILE A 38 4.01 2.01 5.25
C ILE A 38 3.13 1.50 4.12
N CYS A 39 3.66 1.44 2.92
CA CYS A 39 2.92 1.04 1.73
C CYS A 39 3.74 0.03 0.93
N PRO A 40 3.73 -1.25 1.34
CA PRO A 40 4.59 -2.26 0.70
C PRO A 40 4.33 -2.44 -0.79
N THR A 41 3.08 -2.31 -1.23
CA THR A 41 2.76 -2.49 -2.64
C THR A 41 3.39 -1.44 -3.53
N LEU A 42 3.87 -0.35 -2.95
CA LEU A 42 4.56 0.69 -3.69
C LEU A 42 5.99 0.27 -4.02
N TYR A 43 6.71 -0.38 -3.09
CA TYR A 43 8.12 -0.70 -3.30
C TYR A 43 8.40 -2.18 -3.54
N GLN A 44 7.53 -3.09 -3.09
CA GLN A 44 7.76 -4.52 -3.32
C GLN A 44 7.88 -4.88 -4.80
N PRO A 45 7.12 -4.24 -5.71
CA PRO A 45 7.27 -4.53 -7.13
C PRO A 45 8.66 -4.26 -7.69
N LEU A 46 9.46 -3.51 -6.98
CA LEU A 46 10.83 -3.20 -7.42
C LEU A 46 11.75 -4.40 -7.28
N PHE A 47 11.41 -5.37 -6.42
CA PHE A 47 12.29 -6.51 -6.20
C PHE A 47 11.55 -7.86 -6.16
N LEU A 48 10.23 -7.86 -6.20
CA LEU A 48 9.44 -9.09 -6.25
C LEU A 48 8.69 -9.18 -7.57
N ASN A 49 8.66 -10.38 -8.13
CA ASN A 49 7.87 -10.66 -9.31
C ASN A 49 6.57 -11.34 -8.86
N ASP A 50 5.47 -10.61 -8.92
CA ASP A 50 4.18 -11.09 -8.42
C ASP A 50 3.64 -12.26 -9.23
N ALA A 51 4.17 -12.50 -10.43
CA ALA A 51 3.77 -13.64 -11.26
C ALA A 51 4.40 -14.95 -10.79
N VAL A 52 5.44 -14.89 -9.96
CA VAL A 52 6.08 -16.06 -9.38
C VAL A 52 5.36 -16.42 -8.08
N PRO A 53 4.74 -17.61 -7.96
CA PRO A 53 3.93 -17.94 -6.79
C PRO A 53 4.63 -17.77 -5.45
N GLU A 54 5.89 -18.17 -5.36
CA GLU A 54 6.66 -18.06 -4.11
C GLU A 54 6.89 -16.60 -3.74
N GLU A 55 7.13 -15.75 -4.74
CA GLU A 55 7.37 -14.33 -4.49
C GLU A 55 6.08 -13.61 -4.17
N HIS A 56 4.99 -14.00 -4.82
CA HIS A 56 3.67 -13.48 -4.51
C HIS A 56 3.33 -13.76 -3.04
N LYS A 57 3.57 -15.01 -2.60
CA LYS A 57 3.31 -15.39 -1.22
C LYS A 57 4.22 -14.63 -0.25
N SER A 58 5.47 -14.47 -0.60
CA SER A 58 6.43 -13.73 0.23
C SER A 58 5.98 -12.29 0.43
N GLY A 59 5.48 -11.66 -0.63
CA GLY A 59 4.96 -10.30 -0.54
C GLY A 59 3.80 -10.19 0.42
N ILE A 60 2.87 -11.14 0.37
CA ILE A 60 1.73 -11.18 1.28
C ILE A 60 2.20 -11.37 2.72
N ASP A 61 3.12 -12.31 2.93
CA ASP A 61 3.61 -12.62 4.29
C ASP A 61 4.34 -11.42 4.89
N MET A 62 5.20 -10.76 4.11
CA MET A 62 5.90 -9.57 4.56
C MET A 62 4.94 -8.42 4.84
N GLY A 63 3.92 -8.27 4.00
CA GLY A 63 2.91 -7.25 4.21
C GLY A 63 2.15 -7.47 5.51
N ARG A 64 1.76 -8.72 5.78
CA ARG A 64 1.09 -9.06 7.04
C ARG A 64 1.95 -8.77 8.25
N ASP A 65 3.24 -9.07 8.14
CA ASP A 65 4.17 -8.80 9.23
C ASP A 65 4.27 -7.31 9.51
N LEU A 66 4.37 -6.50 8.46
CA LEU A 66 4.39 -5.05 8.60
C LEU A 66 3.09 -4.52 9.18
N LEU A 67 1.97 -5.08 8.75
CA LEU A 67 0.67 -4.69 9.28
C LEU A 67 0.57 -4.94 10.78
N ARG A 68 1.05 -6.10 11.23
CA ARG A 68 1.03 -6.43 12.65
C ARG A 68 1.82 -5.45 13.50
N ARG A 69 2.88 -4.88 12.93
CA ARG A 69 3.75 -3.93 13.63
C ARG A 69 3.28 -2.49 13.50
N SER A 70 2.24 -2.27 12.70
CA SER A 70 1.73 -0.92 12.48
C SER A 70 0.70 -0.56 13.55
N HIS A 71 0.57 0.73 13.79
CA HIS A 71 -0.36 1.25 14.80
C HIS A 71 -1.75 1.51 14.22
N VAL A 72 -1.78 1.85 12.93
CA VAL A 72 -3.01 2.27 12.25
C VAL A 72 -3.09 1.60 10.90
N LEU A 73 -4.29 1.23 10.49
CA LEU A 73 -4.56 0.70 9.16
C LEU A 73 -5.31 1.75 8.35
N VAL A 74 -4.74 2.14 7.23
CA VAL A 74 -5.40 3.03 6.28
C VAL A 74 -5.88 2.19 5.12
N ALA A 75 -7.17 1.93 5.08
CA ALA A 75 -7.76 1.11 4.02
C ALA A 75 -8.08 1.97 2.82
N VAL A 76 -7.41 1.71 1.72
CA VAL A 76 -7.65 2.41 0.47
C VAL A 76 -8.68 1.63 -0.34
N SER A 77 -9.77 2.28 -0.70
CA SER A 77 -10.84 1.62 -1.41
C SER A 77 -10.85 2.02 -2.88
N TYR A 78 -10.33 1.14 -3.72
CA TYR A 78 -10.41 1.34 -5.16
C TYR A 78 -11.80 1.05 -5.70
N THR A 79 -12.54 0.21 -5.01
CA THR A 79 -13.91 -0.09 -5.39
C THR A 79 -14.80 1.13 -5.25
N HIS A 80 -14.45 2.05 -4.38
CA HIS A 80 -15.19 3.29 -4.25
C HIS A 80 -15.20 4.08 -5.56
N LEU A 81 -14.06 4.16 -6.22
CA LEU A 81 -13.96 4.84 -7.50
C LEU A 81 -14.80 4.15 -8.55
N ARG A 82 -14.78 2.83 -8.58
CA ARG A 82 -15.59 2.07 -9.53
C ARG A 82 -17.07 2.23 -9.28
N ALA A 83 -17.45 2.26 -8.01
CA ALA A 83 -18.83 2.46 -7.64
C ALA A 83 -19.36 3.77 -8.19
N HIS A 84 -18.54 4.81 -8.15
CA HIS A 84 -18.90 6.09 -8.74
C HIS A 84 -19.09 5.98 -10.24
N GLU A 85 -18.20 5.26 -10.89
CA GLU A 85 -18.28 5.10 -12.34
C GLU A 85 -19.50 4.33 -12.78
N THR A 86 -19.93 3.39 -11.97
CA THR A 86 -21.06 2.53 -12.33
C THR A 86 -22.41 3.14 -11.99
N LYS A 87 -22.41 4.21 -11.28
CA LYS A 87 -23.64 4.87 -10.91
C LYS A 87 -24.01 5.97 -11.89
#